data_33a7642be3b5f0edbe11ef44b92035ee
#
_entry.id   33a7642be3b5f0edbe11ef44b92035ee
#
_cell.length_a   1.000
_cell.length_b   1.000
_cell.length_c   1.000
_cell.angle_alpha   90.00
_cell.angle_beta   90.00
_cell.angle_gamma   90.00
#
_symmetry.space_group_name_H-M   'P 1'
#
loop_
_entity.id
_entity.type
_entity.pdbx_description
1 polymer ?
#
loop_
_entity_poly.entity_id
_entity_poly.type
_entity_poly.pdbx_seq_one_letter_code
_entity_poly.pdbx_strand_id
1 'polypeptide(L)'
;MANLDKINELIEKLVNKLVKTGEREIVKRYALLLSEIRHELAKLYEKYEIGGKLTYAEMAKYDRLRKFIEYIDYLLTIAYKDVRKTVYDVLGESYLDGYYLTAWAVETDTLSRLSYSAVRPEVITAMIENPITGLTLSQRLEKNRAAIIYTIQQEITQGLVQGETYKQMAKRIKGALENDVTKAMRIVRTEAHRAVESSKHDAAEHAHKNGVVLLKEWNSMQDQRVRDRHKHLDGTKIPVDEDFKIGTDRAKAPGLFLRPENSINCRCFLSYSVERIEKVDAKELEGMAFETWKKERLKR
;
A
#
# COMPACT_ATOMS: atom_id res chain seq x y z
N MET A 1 0.89 29.94 7.95
CA MET A 1 0.77 29.18 6.66
C MET A 1 2.04 28.45 6.24
N ALA A 2 3.17 28.71 6.91
CA ALA A 2 4.43 28.03 6.56
C ALA A 2 4.45 26.51 6.71
N ASN A 3 3.63 25.94 7.59
CA ASN A 3 3.59 24.51 7.83
C ASN A 3 2.73 23.77 6.79
N LEU A 4 1.58 24.32 6.39
CA LEU A 4 0.72 23.77 5.35
C LEU A 4 1.43 23.68 3.99
N ASP A 5 2.29 24.65 3.66
CA ASP A 5 3.04 24.65 2.41
C ASP A 5 4.14 23.58 2.37
N LYS A 6 4.70 23.21 3.53
CA LYS A 6 5.83 22.28 3.65
C LYS A 6 5.42 20.85 4.02
N ILE A 7 4.19 20.66 4.45
CA ILE A 7 3.76 19.38 5.03
C ILE A 7 3.82 18.21 4.07
N ASN A 8 3.53 18.46 2.78
CA ASN A 8 3.56 17.41 1.77
C ASN A 8 4.95 16.80 1.61
N GLU A 9 6.00 17.61 1.62
CA GLU A 9 7.39 17.12 1.55
C GLU A 9 7.75 16.26 2.78
N LEU A 10 7.34 16.71 3.97
CA LEU A 10 7.58 15.97 5.21
C LEU A 10 6.84 14.63 5.23
N ILE A 11 5.55 14.62 4.88
CA ILE A 11 4.72 13.40 4.80
C ILE A 11 5.33 12.46 3.77
N GLU A 12 5.66 12.93 2.57
CA GLU A 12 6.25 12.11 1.52
C GLU A 12 7.55 11.44 2.00
N LYS A 13 8.43 12.17 2.67
CA LYS A 13 9.69 11.63 3.21
C LYS A 13 9.45 10.52 4.22
N LEU A 14 8.52 10.69 5.15
CA LEU A 14 8.18 9.67 6.17
C LEU A 14 7.55 8.44 5.52
N VAL A 15 6.55 8.63 4.69
CA VAL A 15 5.83 7.54 4.03
C VAL A 15 6.75 6.77 3.07
N ASN A 16 7.61 7.43 2.31
CA ASN A 16 8.61 6.76 1.47
C ASN A 16 9.57 5.89 2.30
N LYS A 17 9.93 6.31 3.51
CA LYS A 17 10.74 5.49 4.43
C LYS A 17 9.98 4.25 4.90
N LEU A 18 8.70 4.39 5.29
CA LEU A 18 7.83 3.28 5.69
C LEU A 18 7.63 2.27 4.55
N VAL A 19 7.29 2.76 3.37
CA VAL A 19 7.10 1.93 2.17
C VAL A 19 8.37 1.15 1.83
N LYS A 20 9.55 1.81 1.78
CA LYS A 20 10.83 1.14 1.51
C LYS A 20 11.16 0.08 2.55
N THR A 21 10.82 0.31 3.82
CA THR A 21 11.01 -0.67 4.89
C THR A 21 10.08 -1.87 4.68
N GLY A 22 8.80 -1.64 4.43
CA GLY A 22 7.84 -2.70 4.14
C GLY A 22 8.22 -3.53 2.90
N GLU A 23 8.67 -2.88 1.83
CA GLU A 23 9.15 -3.57 0.63
C GLU A 23 10.35 -4.49 0.91
N ARG A 24 11.31 -4.04 1.74
CA ARG A 24 12.46 -4.88 2.14
C ARG A 24 12.02 -6.12 2.92
N GLU A 25 11.08 -5.97 3.84
CA GLU A 25 10.54 -7.10 4.61
C GLU A 25 9.79 -8.09 3.70
N ILE A 26 9.01 -7.61 2.75
CA ILE A 26 8.34 -8.46 1.75
C ILE A 26 9.38 -9.23 0.92
N VAL A 27 10.38 -8.56 0.36
CA VAL A 27 11.46 -9.21 -0.42
C VAL A 27 12.18 -10.27 0.42
N LYS A 28 12.49 -9.99 1.68
CA LYS A 28 13.11 -10.93 2.60
C LYS A 28 12.25 -12.18 2.83
N ARG A 29 10.93 -12.02 3.01
CA ARG A 29 10.00 -13.15 3.17
C ARG A 29 9.96 -14.05 1.93
N TYR A 30 9.93 -13.46 0.74
CA TYR A 30 9.97 -14.23 -0.49
C TYR A 30 11.32 -14.91 -0.73
N ALA A 31 12.42 -14.31 -0.30
CA ALA A 31 13.73 -14.96 -0.36
C ALA A 31 13.80 -16.21 0.52
N LEU A 32 13.25 -16.14 1.74
CA LEU A 32 13.12 -17.29 2.64
C LEU A 32 12.22 -18.36 2.02
N LEU A 33 11.04 -18.00 1.55
CA LEU A 33 10.13 -18.89 0.87
C LEU A 33 10.79 -19.62 -0.32
N LEU A 34 11.51 -18.89 -1.17
CA LEU A 34 12.24 -19.49 -2.29
C LEU A 34 13.33 -20.47 -1.81
N SER A 35 14.02 -20.15 -0.72
CA SER A 35 15.05 -21.02 -0.14
C SER A 35 14.46 -22.34 0.36
N GLU A 36 13.32 -22.31 1.05
CA GLU A 36 12.63 -23.49 1.55
C GLU A 36 12.09 -24.36 0.42
N ILE A 37 11.46 -23.76 -0.60
CA ILE A 37 10.98 -24.49 -1.79
C ILE A 37 12.15 -25.16 -2.52
N ARG A 38 13.28 -24.47 -2.68
CA ARG A 38 14.48 -25.02 -3.33
C ARG A 38 15.09 -26.16 -2.55
N HIS A 39 15.11 -26.07 -1.24
CA HIS A 39 15.60 -27.12 -0.36
C HIS A 39 14.78 -28.40 -0.53
N GLU A 40 13.46 -28.30 -0.51
CA GLU A 40 12.59 -29.46 -0.72
C GLU A 40 12.66 -30.01 -2.16
N LEU A 41 12.74 -29.12 -3.14
CA LEU A 41 12.97 -29.52 -4.53
C LEU A 41 14.30 -30.29 -4.69
N ALA A 42 15.36 -29.85 -4.01
CA ALA A 42 16.67 -30.54 -4.06
C ALA A 42 16.56 -31.97 -3.52
N LYS A 43 15.86 -32.19 -2.41
CA LYS A 43 15.60 -33.52 -1.86
C LYS A 43 14.86 -34.42 -2.84
N LEU A 44 13.88 -33.87 -3.58
CA LEU A 44 13.14 -34.64 -4.58
C LEU A 44 14.05 -35.05 -5.75
N TYR A 45 14.93 -34.14 -6.22
CA TYR A 45 15.90 -34.49 -7.24
C TYR A 45 16.90 -35.54 -6.73
N GLU A 46 17.55 -35.32 -5.59
CA GLU A 46 18.49 -36.25 -4.98
C GLU A 46 17.94 -37.68 -4.88
N LYS A 47 16.67 -37.82 -4.54
CA LYS A 47 16.04 -39.11 -4.27
C LYS A 47 15.43 -39.78 -5.49
N TYR A 48 14.98 -39.02 -6.48
CA TYR A 48 14.12 -39.55 -7.56
C TYR A 48 14.57 -39.16 -8.98
N GLU A 49 15.68 -38.46 -9.14
CA GLU A 49 16.20 -38.15 -10.47
C GLU A 49 16.75 -39.39 -11.19
N ILE A 50 16.68 -39.36 -12.51
CA ILE A 50 17.33 -40.32 -13.40
C ILE A 50 18.13 -39.52 -14.43
N GLY A 51 19.46 -39.65 -14.37
CA GLY A 51 20.36 -38.92 -15.29
C GLY A 51 20.27 -37.39 -15.14
N GLY A 52 20.13 -36.89 -13.91
CA GLY A 52 20.03 -35.44 -13.60
C GLY A 52 18.66 -34.83 -13.87
N LYS A 53 17.66 -35.63 -14.20
CA LYS A 53 16.31 -35.18 -14.57
C LYS A 53 15.25 -35.81 -13.68
N LEU A 54 14.28 -35.01 -13.26
CA LEU A 54 13.09 -35.46 -12.56
C LEU A 54 11.91 -35.46 -13.53
N THR A 55 11.27 -36.62 -13.71
CA THR A 55 10.19 -36.77 -14.68
C THR A 55 8.81 -36.68 -14.03
N TYR A 56 7.80 -36.33 -14.83
CA TYR A 56 6.42 -36.34 -14.39
C TYR A 56 5.98 -37.72 -13.89
N ALA A 57 6.38 -38.80 -14.57
CA ALA A 57 6.05 -40.17 -14.20
C ALA A 57 6.58 -40.55 -12.80
N GLU A 58 7.82 -40.12 -12.46
CA GLU A 58 8.37 -40.34 -11.12
C GLU A 58 7.65 -39.53 -10.05
N MET A 59 7.29 -38.28 -10.38
CA MET A 59 6.57 -37.40 -9.44
C MET A 59 5.09 -37.79 -9.26
N ALA A 60 4.47 -38.45 -10.25
CA ALA A 60 3.12 -38.97 -10.14
C ALA A 60 3.03 -40.21 -9.19
N LYS A 61 4.11 -40.97 -9.05
CA LYS A 61 4.17 -42.10 -8.11
C LYS A 61 3.97 -41.59 -6.67
N TYR A 62 3.12 -42.34 -5.92
CA TYR A 62 2.89 -42.04 -4.49
C TYR A 62 2.45 -40.61 -4.18
N ASP A 63 1.78 -39.93 -5.12
CA ASP A 63 1.31 -38.54 -4.97
C ASP A 63 2.41 -37.50 -4.64
N ARG A 64 3.65 -37.75 -5.06
CA ARG A 64 4.80 -36.86 -4.72
C ARG A 64 4.59 -35.45 -5.24
N LEU A 65 4.07 -35.31 -6.48
CA LEU A 65 3.77 -33.98 -7.05
C LEU A 65 2.70 -33.26 -6.24
N ARG A 66 1.61 -33.94 -5.91
CA ARG A 66 0.53 -33.37 -5.09
C ARG A 66 1.05 -32.93 -3.71
N LYS A 67 1.80 -33.77 -3.02
CA LYS A 67 2.41 -33.46 -1.71
C LYS A 67 3.36 -32.29 -1.78
N PHE A 68 4.15 -32.17 -2.85
CA PHE A 68 5.05 -31.05 -3.04
C PHE A 68 4.31 -29.74 -3.29
N ILE A 69 3.24 -29.75 -4.09
CA ILE A 69 2.39 -28.57 -4.31
C ILE A 69 1.65 -28.18 -3.03
N GLU A 70 1.12 -29.13 -2.25
CA GLU A 70 0.49 -28.86 -0.94
C GLU A 70 1.48 -28.24 0.05
N TYR A 71 2.73 -28.68 0.06
CA TYR A 71 3.78 -28.08 0.87
C TYR A 71 4.10 -26.63 0.45
N ILE A 72 4.17 -26.37 -0.85
CA ILE A 72 4.36 -25.00 -1.37
C ILE A 72 3.17 -24.11 -1.01
N ASP A 73 1.94 -24.60 -1.11
CA ASP A 73 0.74 -23.86 -0.70
C ASP A 73 0.77 -23.51 0.79
N TYR A 74 1.17 -24.43 1.64
CA TYR A 74 1.37 -24.21 3.07
C TYR A 74 2.40 -23.10 3.32
N LEU A 75 3.57 -23.14 2.67
CA LEU A 75 4.61 -22.12 2.79
C LEU A 75 4.13 -20.75 2.30
N LEU A 76 3.42 -20.71 1.19
CA LEU A 76 2.82 -19.48 0.65
C LEU A 76 1.77 -18.91 1.60
N THR A 77 0.96 -19.74 2.24
CA THR A 77 -0.03 -19.31 3.23
C THR A 77 0.64 -18.57 4.39
N ILE A 78 1.74 -19.10 4.91
CA ILE A 78 2.53 -18.45 5.97
C ILE A 78 3.14 -17.13 5.46
N ALA A 79 3.81 -17.17 4.31
CA ALA A 79 4.45 -15.99 3.74
C ALA A 79 3.44 -14.86 3.48
N TYR A 80 2.26 -15.16 2.95
CA TYR A 80 1.21 -14.17 2.70
C TYR A 80 0.58 -13.60 3.98
N LYS A 81 0.51 -14.37 5.07
CA LYS A 81 0.11 -13.86 6.38
C LYS A 81 1.07 -12.76 6.85
N ASP A 82 2.39 -13.00 6.72
CA ASP A 82 3.40 -12.01 7.09
C ASP A 82 3.41 -10.80 6.15
N VAL A 83 3.29 -11.03 4.84
CA VAL A 83 3.13 -9.94 3.84
C VAL A 83 1.91 -9.08 4.17
N ARG A 84 0.77 -9.70 4.45
CA ARG A 84 -0.45 -8.97 4.85
C ARG A 84 -0.20 -8.11 6.08
N LYS A 85 0.40 -8.67 7.13
CA LYS A 85 0.73 -7.92 8.34
C LYS A 85 1.61 -6.72 8.02
N THR A 86 2.71 -6.92 7.28
CA THR A 86 3.63 -5.84 6.87
C THR A 86 2.89 -4.73 6.09
N VAL A 87 2.00 -5.12 5.16
CA VAL A 87 1.20 -4.15 4.40
C VAL A 87 0.31 -3.33 5.34
N TYR A 88 -0.45 -3.97 6.23
CA TYR A 88 -1.34 -3.28 7.17
C TYR A 88 -0.59 -2.34 8.12
N ASP A 89 0.57 -2.75 8.62
CA ASP A 89 1.42 -1.92 9.47
C ASP A 89 1.87 -0.66 8.72
N VAL A 90 2.38 -0.80 7.49
CA VAL A 90 2.78 0.34 6.65
C VAL A 90 1.62 1.29 6.35
N LEU A 91 0.43 0.75 6.06
CA LEU A 91 -0.74 1.56 5.73
C LEU A 91 -1.27 2.30 6.96
N GLY A 92 -1.32 1.64 8.10
CA GLY A 92 -1.75 2.24 9.36
C GLY A 92 -0.86 3.40 9.78
N GLU A 93 0.46 3.20 9.79
CA GLU A 93 1.43 4.26 10.08
C GLU A 93 1.35 5.40 9.05
N SER A 94 1.23 5.10 7.76
CA SER A 94 1.09 6.12 6.71
C SER A 94 -0.17 6.96 6.89
N TYR A 95 -1.29 6.34 7.31
CA TYR A 95 -2.52 7.07 7.62
C TYR A 95 -2.32 8.00 8.82
N LEU A 96 -1.73 7.50 9.90
CA LEU A 96 -1.50 8.29 11.12
C LEU A 96 -0.56 9.48 10.87
N ASP A 97 0.52 9.27 10.12
CA ASP A 97 1.45 10.35 9.76
C ASP A 97 0.75 11.42 8.91
N GLY A 98 -0.01 11.02 7.89
CA GLY A 98 -0.78 11.94 7.06
C GLY A 98 -1.81 12.74 7.86
N TYR A 99 -2.58 12.07 8.73
CA TYR A 99 -3.62 12.69 9.54
C TYR A 99 -3.05 13.70 10.55
N TYR A 100 -2.11 13.27 11.40
CA TYR A 100 -1.62 14.10 12.49
C TYR A 100 -0.74 15.25 12.03
N LEU A 101 0.08 15.04 10.99
CA LEU A 101 0.87 16.13 10.43
C LEU A 101 -0.03 17.19 9.78
N THR A 102 -1.07 16.79 9.06
CA THR A 102 -2.03 17.74 8.48
C THR A 102 -2.80 18.48 9.58
N ALA A 103 -3.26 17.76 10.60
CA ALA A 103 -3.95 18.36 11.75
C ALA A 103 -3.08 19.39 12.49
N TRP A 104 -1.82 19.05 12.74
CA TRP A 104 -0.84 19.95 13.33
C TRP A 104 -0.61 21.20 12.49
N ALA A 105 -0.41 21.03 11.19
CA ALA A 105 -0.16 22.17 10.30
C ALA A 105 -1.37 23.11 10.25
N VAL A 106 -2.58 22.57 10.18
CA VAL A 106 -3.80 23.40 10.19
C VAL A 106 -3.93 24.16 11.52
N GLU A 107 -3.84 23.48 12.68
CA GLU A 107 -3.97 24.16 13.98
C GLU A 107 -2.90 25.25 14.20
N THR A 108 -1.64 24.96 13.84
CA THR A 108 -0.53 25.92 14.05
C THR A 108 -0.54 27.09 13.08
N ASP A 109 -0.93 26.88 11.81
CA ASP A 109 -1.00 27.95 10.82
C ASP A 109 -2.23 28.85 10.98
N THR A 110 -3.32 28.30 11.55
CA THR A 110 -4.56 29.06 11.77
C THR A 110 -4.72 29.56 13.21
N LEU A 111 -3.82 29.16 14.12
CA LEU A 111 -3.91 29.43 15.56
C LEU A 111 -5.30 29.06 16.13
N SER A 112 -5.87 27.97 15.63
CA SER A 112 -7.22 27.51 15.98
C SER A 112 -7.16 26.14 16.62
N ARG A 113 -7.70 26.01 17.82
CA ARG A 113 -7.80 24.72 18.52
C ARG A 113 -9.02 23.94 18.01
N LEU A 114 -8.76 22.88 17.24
CA LEU A 114 -9.79 22.12 16.51
C LEU A 114 -10.14 20.77 17.13
N SER A 115 -9.69 20.52 18.37
CA SER A 115 -10.04 19.33 19.14
C SER A 115 -9.71 18.00 18.45
N TYR A 116 -8.60 17.97 17.72
CA TYR A 116 -8.09 16.70 17.19
C TYR A 116 -7.77 15.73 18.34
N SER A 117 -8.03 14.47 18.12
CA SER A 117 -7.82 13.39 19.08
C SER A 117 -7.20 12.16 18.41
N ALA A 118 -6.89 11.14 19.22
CA ALA A 118 -6.37 9.88 18.70
C ALA A 118 -7.35 9.24 17.70
N VAL A 119 -6.84 8.88 16.52
CA VAL A 119 -7.60 8.15 15.51
C VAL A 119 -7.92 6.76 16.03
N ARG A 120 -9.17 6.36 15.94
CA ARG A 120 -9.60 5.03 16.37
C ARG A 120 -9.13 3.97 15.38
N PRO A 121 -8.68 2.79 15.85
CA PRO A 121 -8.22 1.70 14.99
C PRO A 121 -9.23 1.28 13.92
N GLU A 122 -10.53 1.36 14.22
CA GLU A 122 -11.61 1.01 13.29
C GLU A 122 -11.64 1.92 12.06
N VAL A 123 -11.31 3.21 12.23
CA VAL A 123 -11.22 4.17 11.11
C VAL A 123 -10.10 3.79 10.17
N ILE A 124 -8.94 3.43 10.71
CA ILE A 124 -7.77 2.98 9.93
C ILE A 124 -8.12 1.68 9.18
N THR A 125 -8.73 0.72 9.87
CA THR A 125 -9.13 -0.56 9.26
C THR A 125 -10.15 -0.35 8.14
N ALA A 126 -11.15 0.51 8.36
CA ALA A 126 -12.17 0.84 7.35
C ALA A 126 -11.54 1.48 6.09
N MET A 127 -10.55 2.37 6.28
CA MET A 127 -9.82 2.96 5.16
C MET A 127 -8.99 1.91 4.41
N ILE A 128 -8.24 1.05 5.12
CA ILE A 128 -7.42 0.00 4.51
C ILE A 128 -8.27 -0.98 3.70
N GLU A 129 -9.42 -1.38 4.22
CA GLU A 129 -10.34 -2.33 3.57
C GLU A 129 -11.32 -1.65 2.61
N ASN A 130 -11.23 -0.33 2.41
CA ASN A 130 -12.06 0.38 1.42
C ASN A 130 -11.81 -0.21 0.01
N PRO A 131 -12.85 -0.77 -0.66
CA PRO A 131 -12.65 -1.53 -1.88
C PRO A 131 -12.09 -0.71 -3.05
N ILE A 132 -11.24 -1.35 -3.85
CA ILE A 132 -10.94 -0.93 -5.23
C ILE A 132 -11.58 -1.94 -6.15
N THR A 133 -12.38 -1.50 -7.10
CA THR A 133 -13.13 -2.39 -8.03
C THR A 133 -13.95 -3.47 -7.32
N GLY A 134 -14.57 -3.13 -6.22
CA GLY A 134 -15.40 -4.05 -5.44
C GLY A 134 -14.64 -5.10 -4.63
N LEU A 135 -13.30 -5.08 -4.60
CA LEU A 135 -12.48 -5.99 -3.80
C LEU A 135 -11.72 -5.25 -2.71
N THR A 136 -11.84 -5.73 -1.47
CA THR A 136 -11.03 -5.26 -0.35
C THR A 136 -9.56 -5.62 -0.53
N LEU A 137 -8.67 -5.00 0.25
CA LEU A 137 -7.25 -5.34 0.25
C LEU A 137 -7.03 -6.83 0.60
N SER A 138 -7.71 -7.34 1.62
CA SER A 138 -7.66 -8.75 2.00
C SER A 138 -8.03 -9.69 0.84
N GLN A 139 -9.13 -9.39 0.14
CA GLN A 139 -9.58 -10.20 -1.00
C GLN A 139 -8.59 -10.15 -2.16
N ARG A 140 -7.98 -8.99 -2.43
CA ARG A 140 -6.96 -8.85 -3.49
C ARG A 140 -5.68 -9.61 -3.17
N LEU A 141 -5.24 -9.60 -1.90
CA LEU A 141 -4.08 -10.38 -1.46
C LEU A 141 -4.36 -11.89 -1.57
N GLU A 142 -5.54 -12.36 -1.15
CA GLU A 142 -5.92 -13.77 -1.28
C GLU A 142 -6.03 -14.23 -2.75
N LYS A 143 -6.60 -13.39 -3.61
CA LYS A 143 -6.61 -13.67 -5.06
C LYS A 143 -5.21 -13.80 -5.64
N ASN A 144 -4.26 -12.95 -5.21
CA ASN A 144 -2.87 -13.06 -5.63
C ASN A 144 -2.22 -14.34 -5.12
N ARG A 145 -2.48 -14.74 -3.86
CA ARG A 145 -1.98 -16.00 -3.29
C ARG A 145 -2.45 -17.22 -4.11
N ALA A 146 -3.75 -17.29 -4.41
CA ALA A 146 -4.29 -18.37 -5.23
C ALA A 146 -3.67 -18.39 -6.65
N ALA A 147 -3.47 -17.23 -7.24
CA ALA A 147 -2.87 -17.12 -8.57
C ALA A 147 -1.41 -17.57 -8.60
N ILE A 148 -0.61 -17.25 -7.59
CA ILE A 148 0.80 -17.67 -7.55
C ILE A 148 0.93 -19.19 -7.33
N ILE A 149 0.09 -19.79 -6.49
CA ILE A 149 0.04 -21.26 -6.32
C ILE A 149 -0.20 -21.94 -7.65
N TYR A 150 -1.23 -21.50 -8.37
CA TYR A 150 -1.56 -22.05 -9.69
C TYR A 150 -0.39 -21.88 -10.68
N THR A 151 0.23 -20.70 -10.72
CA THR A 151 1.40 -20.43 -11.58
C THR A 151 2.56 -21.38 -11.27
N ILE A 152 2.90 -21.53 -9.98
CA ILE A 152 4.00 -22.42 -9.56
C ILE A 152 3.68 -23.87 -9.92
N GLN A 153 2.44 -24.32 -9.73
CA GLN A 153 2.01 -25.67 -10.14
C GLN A 153 2.19 -25.89 -11.64
N GLN A 154 1.81 -24.93 -12.47
CA GLN A 154 2.00 -25.00 -13.93
C GLN A 154 3.49 -25.06 -14.29
N GLU A 155 4.32 -24.19 -13.70
CA GLU A 155 5.76 -24.15 -13.98
C GLU A 155 6.45 -25.47 -13.59
N ILE A 156 6.10 -26.04 -12.43
CA ILE A 156 6.63 -27.34 -12.00
C ILE A 156 6.17 -28.44 -12.95
N THR A 157 4.88 -28.50 -13.27
CA THR A 157 4.35 -29.53 -14.16
C THR A 157 5.01 -29.47 -15.53
N GLN A 158 5.15 -28.29 -16.10
CA GLN A 158 5.81 -28.09 -17.40
C GLN A 158 7.29 -28.50 -17.37
N GLY A 159 8.02 -28.15 -16.32
CA GLY A 159 9.43 -28.55 -16.15
C GLY A 159 9.59 -30.06 -16.01
N LEU A 160 8.69 -30.74 -15.31
CA LEU A 160 8.67 -32.21 -15.18
C LEU A 160 8.38 -32.90 -16.52
N VAL A 161 7.43 -32.38 -17.31
CA VAL A 161 7.11 -32.90 -18.66
C VAL A 161 8.30 -32.74 -19.59
N GLN A 162 9.04 -31.64 -19.50
CA GLN A 162 10.23 -31.37 -20.31
C GLN A 162 11.50 -32.11 -19.80
N GLY A 163 11.41 -32.78 -18.64
CA GLY A 163 12.57 -33.47 -18.04
C GLY A 163 13.69 -32.50 -17.69
N GLU A 164 13.35 -31.38 -17.07
CA GLU A 164 14.33 -30.35 -16.71
C GLU A 164 15.21 -30.77 -15.53
N THR A 165 16.42 -30.20 -15.53
CA THR A 165 17.36 -30.34 -14.40
C THR A 165 16.89 -29.51 -13.20
N TYR A 166 17.40 -29.82 -12.00
CA TYR A 166 17.17 -29.01 -10.79
C TYR A 166 17.39 -27.50 -11.03
N LYS A 167 18.47 -27.13 -11.70
CA LYS A 167 18.80 -25.72 -11.96
C LYS A 167 17.74 -25.02 -12.81
N GLN A 168 17.22 -25.70 -13.83
CA GLN A 168 16.18 -25.16 -14.70
C GLN A 168 14.85 -25.02 -13.94
N MET A 169 14.44 -26.04 -13.20
CA MET A 169 13.24 -26.02 -12.36
C MET A 169 13.31 -24.92 -11.28
N ALA A 170 14.43 -24.82 -10.57
CA ALA A 170 14.65 -23.78 -9.57
C ALA A 170 14.58 -22.35 -10.18
N LYS A 171 15.00 -22.18 -11.44
CA LYS A 171 14.88 -20.90 -12.17
C LYS A 171 13.41 -20.56 -12.49
N ARG A 172 12.60 -21.56 -12.88
CA ARG A 172 11.16 -21.35 -13.15
C ARG A 172 10.43 -20.88 -11.90
N ILE A 173 10.60 -21.58 -10.78
CA ILE A 173 9.98 -21.25 -9.51
C ILE A 173 10.40 -19.83 -9.05
N LYS A 174 11.70 -19.52 -9.18
CA LYS A 174 12.21 -18.16 -8.88
C LYS A 174 11.52 -17.10 -9.72
N GLY A 175 11.37 -17.29 -11.04
CA GLY A 175 10.71 -16.35 -11.94
C GLY A 175 9.26 -16.08 -11.55
N ALA A 176 8.51 -17.14 -11.20
CA ALA A 176 7.13 -17.01 -10.73
C ALA A 176 7.04 -16.16 -9.45
N LEU A 177 7.90 -16.41 -8.46
CA LEU A 177 7.94 -15.67 -7.20
C LEU A 177 8.40 -14.21 -7.37
N GLU A 178 9.37 -13.92 -8.24
CA GLU A 178 9.81 -12.54 -8.53
C GLU A 178 8.69 -11.69 -9.12
N ASN A 179 7.87 -12.27 -9.99
CA ASN A 179 6.70 -11.60 -10.53
C ASN A 179 5.66 -11.29 -9.44
N ASP A 180 5.48 -12.20 -8.48
CA ASP A 180 4.55 -12.03 -7.38
C ASP A 180 5.02 -10.98 -6.36
N VAL A 181 6.31 -10.96 -6.02
CA VAL A 181 6.95 -9.89 -5.22
C VAL A 181 6.67 -8.51 -5.84
N THR A 182 6.85 -8.39 -7.16
CA THR A 182 6.60 -7.13 -7.88
C THR A 182 5.14 -6.68 -7.73
N LYS A 183 4.18 -7.61 -7.79
CA LYS A 183 2.75 -7.32 -7.54
C LYS A 183 2.51 -6.87 -6.10
N ALA A 184 3.11 -7.55 -5.11
CA ALA A 184 2.98 -7.20 -3.70
C ALA A 184 3.52 -5.79 -3.41
N MET A 185 4.71 -5.44 -3.92
CA MET A 185 5.30 -4.12 -3.77
C MET A 185 4.43 -3.02 -4.41
N ARG A 186 3.85 -3.29 -5.59
CA ARG A 186 2.92 -2.36 -6.22
C ARG A 186 1.67 -2.11 -5.38
N ILE A 187 1.15 -3.15 -4.72
CA ILE A 187 0.02 -3.01 -3.79
C ILE A 187 0.41 -2.08 -2.64
N VAL A 188 1.54 -2.32 -1.97
CA VAL A 188 2.01 -1.48 -0.86
C VAL A 188 2.10 -0.02 -1.27
N ARG A 189 2.75 0.29 -2.39
CA ARG A 189 2.90 1.68 -2.88
C ARG A 189 1.56 2.34 -3.17
N THR A 190 0.67 1.64 -3.85
CA THR A 190 -0.65 2.17 -4.22
C THR A 190 -1.49 2.43 -2.98
N GLU A 191 -1.53 1.48 -2.05
CA GLU A 191 -2.36 1.60 -0.85
C GLU A 191 -1.78 2.59 0.17
N ALA A 192 -0.45 2.68 0.33
CA ALA A 192 0.17 3.69 1.19
C ALA A 192 -0.15 5.11 0.70
N HIS A 193 -0.07 5.35 -0.61
CA HIS A 193 -0.49 6.61 -1.19
C HIS A 193 -1.97 6.91 -0.92
N ARG A 194 -2.87 5.93 -1.10
CA ARG A 194 -4.29 6.08 -0.77
C ARG A 194 -4.51 6.40 0.71
N ALA A 195 -3.81 5.71 1.59
CA ALA A 195 -3.90 5.92 3.03
C ALA A 195 -3.54 7.36 3.41
N VAL A 196 -2.43 7.86 2.85
CA VAL A 196 -1.97 9.25 3.08
C VAL A 196 -2.98 10.27 2.56
N GLU A 197 -3.41 10.15 1.31
CA GLU A 197 -4.30 11.16 0.72
C GLU A 197 -5.70 11.13 1.38
N SER A 198 -6.19 9.94 1.78
CA SER A 198 -7.39 9.82 2.59
C SER A 198 -7.23 10.50 3.96
N SER A 199 -6.15 10.23 4.67
CA SER A 199 -5.92 10.75 6.02
C SER A 199 -5.72 12.28 6.04
N LYS A 200 -5.02 12.84 5.06
CA LYS A 200 -4.89 14.29 4.86
C LYS A 200 -6.27 14.93 4.64
N HIS A 201 -7.09 14.31 3.79
CA HIS A 201 -8.45 14.76 3.55
C HIS A 201 -9.30 14.70 4.83
N ASP A 202 -9.26 13.59 5.57
CA ASP A 202 -10.02 13.41 6.81
C ASP A 202 -9.64 14.46 7.88
N ALA A 203 -8.35 14.78 7.98
CA ALA A 203 -7.86 15.86 8.87
C ALA A 203 -8.37 17.25 8.42
N ALA A 204 -8.32 17.52 7.11
CA ALA A 204 -8.81 18.80 6.56
C ALA A 204 -10.34 18.92 6.67
N GLU A 205 -11.08 17.83 6.46
CA GLU A 205 -12.54 17.80 6.64
C GLU A 205 -12.92 18.04 8.12
N HIS A 206 -12.14 17.48 9.06
CA HIS A 206 -12.32 17.76 10.48
C HIS A 206 -12.14 19.25 10.79
N ALA A 207 -11.10 19.87 10.26
CA ALA A 207 -10.86 21.31 10.42
C ALA A 207 -12.01 22.13 9.84
N HIS A 208 -12.47 21.78 8.64
CA HIS A 208 -13.58 22.43 7.97
C HIS A 208 -14.87 22.42 8.82
N LYS A 209 -15.21 21.26 9.39
CA LYS A 209 -16.36 21.10 10.28
C LYS A 209 -16.24 21.87 11.62
N ASN A 210 -15.02 22.27 12.00
CA ASN A 210 -14.72 22.98 13.24
C ASN A 210 -14.37 24.47 13.05
N GLY A 211 -14.69 25.05 11.89
CA GLY A 211 -14.64 26.48 11.66
C GLY A 211 -13.38 27.01 10.97
N VAL A 212 -12.55 26.11 10.38
CA VAL A 212 -11.47 26.51 9.47
C VAL A 212 -11.84 26.07 8.06
N VAL A 213 -12.36 27.01 7.26
CA VAL A 213 -12.76 26.75 5.88
C VAL A 213 -11.50 26.60 5.03
N LEU A 214 -11.33 25.40 4.45
CA LEU A 214 -10.18 25.04 3.62
C LEU A 214 -10.61 24.80 2.17
N LEU A 215 -9.74 25.21 1.25
CA LEU A 215 -9.73 24.72 -0.13
C LEU A 215 -8.68 23.63 -0.26
N LYS A 216 -8.99 22.60 -1.04
CA LYS A 216 -8.04 21.57 -1.46
C LYS A 216 -7.69 21.73 -2.94
N GLU A 217 -6.41 21.58 -3.24
CA GLU A 217 -5.88 21.71 -4.59
C GLU A 217 -5.28 20.37 -5.03
N TRP A 218 -5.64 19.94 -6.25
CA TRP A 218 -5.04 18.78 -6.88
C TRP A 218 -3.69 19.12 -7.46
N ASN A 219 -2.64 18.40 -7.06
CA ASN A 219 -1.29 18.58 -7.60
C ASN A 219 -0.83 17.29 -8.30
N SER A 220 -0.35 17.41 -9.52
CA SER A 220 0.26 16.29 -10.25
C SER A 220 1.80 16.40 -10.23
N MET A 221 2.49 15.28 -10.44
CA MET A 221 3.96 15.19 -10.37
C MET A 221 4.69 15.79 -11.58
N GLN A 222 4.03 16.51 -12.48
CA GLN A 222 4.61 17.21 -13.64
C GLN A 222 5.58 16.36 -14.49
N ASP A 223 5.43 15.03 -14.52
CA ASP A 223 6.27 14.12 -15.31
C ASP A 223 5.44 13.36 -16.39
N GLN A 224 6.16 12.68 -17.30
CA GLN A 224 5.53 11.96 -18.42
C GLN A 224 4.69 10.74 -17.99
N ARG A 225 4.80 10.29 -16.73
CA ARG A 225 4.05 9.16 -16.19
C ARG A 225 2.70 9.56 -15.60
N VAL A 226 2.42 10.87 -15.49
CA VAL A 226 1.12 11.38 -15.08
C VAL A 226 0.12 11.20 -16.23
N ARG A 227 -1.03 10.63 -15.92
CA ARG A 227 -2.12 10.43 -16.88
C ARG A 227 -2.69 11.76 -17.34
N ASP A 228 -3.07 11.89 -18.59
CA ASP A 228 -3.62 13.15 -19.13
C ASP A 228 -4.85 13.62 -18.35
N ARG A 229 -5.74 12.71 -17.96
CA ARG A 229 -6.89 13.03 -17.09
C ARG A 229 -6.51 13.66 -15.76
N HIS A 230 -5.38 13.26 -15.19
CA HIS A 230 -4.86 13.82 -13.94
C HIS A 230 -4.15 15.16 -14.17
N LYS A 231 -3.52 15.34 -15.32
CA LYS A 231 -2.95 16.64 -15.72
C LYS A 231 -4.03 17.71 -15.87
N HIS A 232 -5.22 17.34 -16.35
CA HIS A 232 -6.36 18.27 -16.45
C HIS A 232 -6.91 18.71 -15.07
N LEU A 233 -6.66 17.93 -14.01
CA LEU A 233 -7.02 18.33 -12.65
C LEU A 233 -5.95 19.16 -11.97
N ASP A 234 -4.73 19.18 -12.49
CA ASP A 234 -3.60 19.92 -11.89
C ASP A 234 -3.93 21.38 -11.64
N GLY A 235 -3.67 21.87 -10.43
CA GLY A 235 -4.01 23.23 -10.01
C GLY A 235 -5.50 23.49 -9.73
N THR A 236 -6.38 22.47 -9.90
CA THR A 236 -7.80 22.63 -9.58
C THR A 236 -8.01 22.76 -8.10
N LYS A 237 -8.61 23.89 -7.67
CA LYS A 237 -8.98 24.18 -6.28
C LYS A 237 -10.48 24.06 -6.09
N ILE A 238 -10.88 23.30 -5.07
CA ILE A 238 -12.29 23.12 -4.68
C ILE A 238 -12.42 23.13 -3.15
N PRO A 239 -13.62 23.41 -2.61
CA PRO A 239 -13.91 23.21 -1.20
C PRO A 239 -13.59 21.77 -0.72
N VAL A 240 -13.18 21.63 0.54
CA VAL A 240 -12.76 20.33 1.10
C VAL A 240 -13.87 19.28 1.02
N ASP A 241 -15.12 19.67 1.15
CA ASP A 241 -16.30 18.80 1.14
C ASP A 241 -16.75 18.39 -0.26
N GLU A 242 -16.27 19.04 -1.33
CA GLU A 242 -16.56 18.67 -2.72
C GLU A 242 -15.67 17.55 -3.26
N ASP A 243 -16.10 16.92 -4.36
CA ASP A 243 -15.35 15.85 -5.04
C ASP A 243 -14.67 16.33 -6.32
N PHE A 244 -13.43 15.87 -6.56
CA PHE A 244 -12.82 15.93 -7.89
C PHE A 244 -13.53 14.95 -8.84
N LYS A 245 -13.56 15.28 -10.14
CA LYS A 245 -14.29 14.52 -11.15
C LYS A 245 -13.40 14.17 -12.34
N ILE A 246 -13.45 12.91 -12.76
CA ILE A 246 -12.88 12.42 -14.04
C ILE A 246 -14.00 11.71 -14.79
N GLY A 247 -14.66 12.43 -15.69
CA GLY A 247 -15.89 11.96 -16.33
C GLY A 247 -16.97 11.72 -15.28
N THR A 248 -17.47 10.49 -15.18
CA THR A 248 -18.48 10.09 -14.17
C THR A 248 -17.87 9.61 -12.85
N ASP A 249 -16.55 9.41 -12.78
CA ASP A 249 -15.86 8.96 -11.59
C ASP A 249 -15.59 10.15 -10.64
N ARG A 250 -15.77 9.94 -9.35
CA ARG A 250 -15.65 10.99 -8.33
C ARG A 250 -14.74 10.52 -7.21
N ALA A 251 -13.96 11.43 -6.64
CA ALA A 251 -13.11 11.15 -5.50
C ALA A 251 -12.83 12.39 -4.66
N LYS A 252 -12.78 12.19 -3.36
CA LYS A 252 -12.40 13.24 -2.38
C LYS A 252 -10.90 13.60 -2.46
N ALA A 253 -10.07 12.64 -2.89
CA ALA A 253 -8.61 12.81 -2.95
C ALA A 253 -7.98 11.90 -4.03
N PRO A 254 -6.71 12.17 -4.43
CA PRO A 254 -5.94 11.31 -5.32
C PRO A 254 -5.87 9.87 -4.83
N GLY A 255 -5.99 8.91 -5.76
CA GLY A 255 -5.97 7.48 -5.42
C GLY A 255 -7.28 6.92 -4.87
N LEU A 256 -8.32 7.74 -4.66
CA LEU A 256 -9.62 7.33 -4.11
C LEU A 256 -10.73 7.19 -5.16
N PHE A 257 -10.44 7.35 -6.44
CA PHE A 257 -11.38 7.05 -7.50
C PHE A 257 -11.76 5.57 -7.50
N LEU A 258 -13.00 5.26 -7.84
CA LEU A 258 -13.49 3.87 -7.89
C LEU A 258 -12.86 3.08 -9.03
N ARG A 259 -12.57 3.72 -10.15
CA ARG A 259 -11.99 3.05 -11.32
C ARG A 259 -10.47 2.84 -11.12
N PRO A 260 -9.96 1.60 -11.33
CA PRO A 260 -8.56 1.28 -11.10
C PRO A 260 -7.61 2.08 -11.98
N GLU A 261 -8.01 2.42 -13.21
CA GLU A 261 -7.24 3.25 -14.12
C GLU A 261 -7.04 4.69 -13.62
N ASN A 262 -7.84 5.16 -12.66
CA ASN A 262 -7.69 6.48 -12.04
C ASN A 262 -7.00 6.43 -10.65
N SER A 263 -6.85 5.25 -10.05
CA SER A 263 -6.34 5.12 -8.68
C SER A 263 -5.01 4.37 -8.58
N ILE A 264 -4.83 3.25 -9.31
CA ILE A 264 -3.61 2.42 -9.20
C ILE A 264 -2.39 3.20 -9.70
N ASN A 265 -1.30 3.19 -8.91
CA ASN A 265 -0.05 3.93 -9.19
C ASN A 265 -0.27 5.45 -9.39
N CYS A 266 -1.32 6.03 -8.83
CA CYS A 266 -1.46 7.48 -8.76
C CYS A 266 -0.34 8.06 -7.88
N ARG A 267 0.18 9.25 -8.26
CA ARG A 267 1.22 10.00 -7.53
C ARG A 267 0.83 11.46 -7.34
N CYS A 268 -0.41 11.82 -7.72
CA CYS A 268 -0.95 13.14 -7.45
C CYS A 268 -1.24 13.27 -5.96
N PHE A 269 -1.17 14.48 -5.42
CA PHE A 269 -1.37 14.74 -4.00
C PHE A 269 -2.22 15.99 -3.79
N LEU A 270 -2.78 16.14 -2.59
CA LEU A 270 -3.49 17.35 -2.18
C LEU A 270 -2.55 18.32 -1.48
N SER A 271 -2.71 19.59 -1.79
CA SER A 271 -2.33 20.70 -0.91
C SER A 271 -3.58 21.41 -0.41
N TYR A 272 -3.44 22.18 0.65
CA TYR A 272 -4.53 22.88 1.29
C TYR A 272 -4.20 24.34 1.47
N SER A 273 -5.20 25.21 1.30
CA SER A 273 -5.11 26.62 1.62
C SER A 273 -6.29 27.05 2.48
N VAL A 274 -6.02 27.94 3.42
CA VAL A 274 -7.06 28.51 4.30
C VAL A 274 -7.80 29.59 3.52
N GLU A 275 -9.11 29.43 3.39
CA GLU A 275 -9.99 30.43 2.80
C GLU A 275 -10.53 31.40 3.87
N ARG A 276 -11.01 30.85 5.00
CA ARG A 276 -11.59 31.62 6.08
C ARG A 276 -11.42 30.90 7.42
N ILE A 277 -11.25 31.67 8.49
CA ILE A 277 -11.19 31.19 9.86
C ILE A 277 -12.34 31.82 10.64
N GLU A 278 -13.22 31.02 11.25
CA GLU A 278 -14.38 31.50 11.99
C GLU A 278 -14.08 31.74 13.49
N LYS A 279 -13.04 31.07 14.02
CA LYS A 279 -12.59 31.23 15.41
C LYS A 279 -11.09 31.21 15.49
N VAL A 280 -10.49 32.26 16.05
CA VAL A 280 -9.06 32.33 16.36
C VAL A 280 -8.94 32.53 17.87
N ASP A 281 -8.36 31.58 18.59
CA ASP A 281 -8.15 31.76 20.04
C ASP A 281 -7.11 30.81 20.66
N ALA A 282 -5.98 30.56 19.97
CA ALA A 282 -4.97 29.63 20.48
C ALA A 282 -3.54 30.10 20.16
N LYS A 283 -3.17 31.27 20.71
CA LYS A 283 -1.81 31.85 20.54
C LYS A 283 -0.69 30.88 20.98
N GLU A 284 -0.98 29.97 21.92
CA GLU A 284 -0.05 28.93 22.38
C GLU A 284 0.35 27.93 21.27
N LEU A 285 -0.36 27.90 20.17
CA LEU A 285 -0.02 27.07 19.01
C LEU A 285 1.02 27.70 18.10
N GLU A 286 1.31 29.00 18.27
CA GLU A 286 2.28 29.71 17.44
C GLU A 286 3.67 29.07 17.56
N GLY A 287 4.22 28.56 16.45
CA GLY A 287 5.52 27.91 16.42
C GLY A 287 5.60 26.55 17.16
N MET A 288 4.47 25.97 17.59
CA MET A 288 4.46 24.69 18.30
C MET A 288 5.01 23.57 17.41
N ALA A 289 6.04 22.88 17.90
CA ALA A 289 6.64 21.73 17.21
C ALA A 289 5.66 20.54 17.17
N PHE A 290 5.71 19.76 16.10
CA PHE A 290 4.82 18.60 15.89
C PHE A 290 4.84 17.60 17.06
N GLU A 291 6.02 17.27 17.60
CA GLU A 291 6.14 16.31 18.72
C GLU A 291 5.48 16.84 20.01
N THR A 292 5.53 18.13 20.26
CA THR A 292 4.84 18.76 21.41
C THR A 292 3.34 18.72 21.19
N TRP A 293 2.88 19.15 20.03
CA TRP A 293 1.48 19.10 19.63
C TRP A 293 0.92 17.68 19.74
N LYS A 294 1.62 16.69 19.20
CA LYS A 294 1.22 15.28 19.24
C LYS A 294 1.06 14.77 20.67
N LYS A 295 2.01 15.07 21.54
CA LYS A 295 1.93 14.69 22.96
C LYS A 295 0.72 15.30 23.66
N GLU A 296 0.39 16.55 23.38
CA GLU A 296 -0.75 17.22 24.01
C GLU A 296 -2.10 16.69 23.52
N ARG A 297 -2.23 16.39 22.22
CA ARG A 297 -3.48 15.93 21.61
C ARG A 297 -3.75 14.44 21.81
N LEU A 298 -2.73 13.63 21.97
CA LEU A 298 -2.84 12.18 22.11
C LEU A 298 -2.66 11.69 23.55
N LYS A 299 -2.60 12.59 24.52
CA LYS A 299 -2.68 12.22 25.94
C LYS A 299 -4.03 11.53 26.18
N ARG A 300 -3.99 10.24 26.54
CA ARG A 300 -5.13 9.47 27.04
C ARG A 300 -5.35 9.77 28.52
#